data_051ac9abc10d834345dea7c3b1bc6f53
#
_entry.id   051ac9abc10d834345dea7c3b1bc6f53
#
_cell.length_a   1.000
_cell.length_b   1.000
_cell.length_c   1.000
_cell.angle_alpha   90.00
_cell.angle_beta   90.00
_cell.angle_gamma   90.00
#
_symmetry.space_group_name_H-M   'P 1'
#
loop_
_entity.id
_entity.type
_entity.pdbx_description
1 polymer ?
#
loop_
_entity_poly.entity_id
_entity_poly.type
_entity_poly.pdbx_seq_one_letter_code
_entity_poly.pdbx_strand_id
1 'polypeptide(L)'
;MKKRIFALVLTVLFIVAAVPVAGVGETPEGYDEHDYWKIRNFLEIADENNIKNGNKISENYSPYDPTTWTGTDSNGYSTECVWTSDGHLRSVYFQASDVVGELDVSGCTKLYTLAAYENRITGFDVSGCNELNTLTLNNNQISTANVRDLPALYIAAFDYNLLTELELPNCPNIGLITAPGNRITSFDAQMYRGTQLYGLNLSYQDLSGALDCHGIDTLNFLSVEECSLDAINLTGCTGLLDIVVMGNNLTELDLSEASARSIGCNDNMLTSLILPDNLDGIDSIFCQNNCLSELDISGCGNIWTLATSNNRLEQSHWRSERYGVDFNLMSEGSGYVGFFSDTIPYAGGVCYTNAVATPSEGAQFAGWYTPDGTLVSSEPEFELGIFNMANWAWFSECEQPELIARFVGGITLGDVNGDNSIGLEDAIIVLRY
;
A
#
# COMPACT_ATOMS: atom_id res chain seq x y z
N MET A 1 -25.73 5.05 -55.36
CA MET A 1 -25.11 6.10 -54.55
C MET A 1 -24.09 5.47 -53.63
N LYS A 2 -22.80 5.52 -54.01
CA LYS A 2 -21.70 4.94 -53.24
C LYS A 2 -21.16 5.99 -52.25
N LYS A 3 -21.32 5.78 -50.94
CA LYS A 3 -20.68 6.60 -49.91
C LYS A 3 -19.27 6.12 -49.76
N ARG A 4 -18.29 6.95 -50.08
CA ARG A 4 -16.85 6.76 -49.78
C ARG A 4 -16.62 7.13 -48.34
N ILE A 5 -16.13 6.19 -47.54
CA ILE A 5 -15.59 6.39 -46.21
C ILE A 5 -14.12 6.85 -46.39
N PHE A 6 -13.84 8.08 -46.00
CA PHE A 6 -12.46 8.58 -45.89
C PHE A 6 -11.88 8.06 -44.56
N ALA A 7 -10.95 7.14 -44.63
CA ALA A 7 -10.10 6.79 -43.49
C ALA A 7 -9.04 7.88 -43.34
N LEU A 8 -9.10 8.62 -42.24
CA LEU A 8 -8.06 9.56 -41.83
C LEU A 8 -6.94 8.74 -41.21
N VAL A 9 -5.85 8.53 -41.96
CA VAL A 9 -4.61 7.97 -41.41
C VAL A 9 -3.88 9.13 -40.72
N LEU A 10 -3.93 9.12 -39.36
CA LEU A 10 -3.14 9.99 -38.54
C LEU A 10 -1.70 9.46 -38.56
N THR A 11 -0.87 10.04 -39.40
CA THR A 11 0.59 9.80 -39.39
C THR A 11 1.14 10.54 -38.18
N VAL A 12 1.38 9.84 -37.07
CA VAL A 12 2.15 10.37 -35.96
C VAL A 12 3.61 10.47 -36.45
N LEU A 13 4.03 11.68 -36.72
CA LEU A 13 5.44 11.98 -36.98
C LEU A 13 6.17 11.79 -35.64
N PHE A 14 6.85 10.65 -35.46
CA PHE A 14 7.90 10.55 -34.47
C PHE A 14 9.00 11.55 -34.91
N ILE A 15 9.06 12.69 -34.23
CA ILE A 15 10.27 13.49 -34.23
C ILE A 15 11.27 12.66 -33.42
N VAL A 16 12.05 11.83 -34.10
CA VAL A 16 13.29 11.31 -33.55
C VAL A 16 14.13 12.56 -33.31
N ALA A 17 14.14 13.07 -32.08
CA ALA A 17 15.14 14.05 -31.68
C ALA A 17 16.49 13.41 -32.05
N ALA A 18 17.20 14.05 -32.94
CA ALA A 18 18.53 13.61 -33.33
C ALA A 18 19.36 13.49 -32.05
N VAL A 19 19.72 12.27 -31.68
CA VAL A 19 20.73 12.04 -30.64
C VAL A 19 21.93 12.91 -31.09
N PRO A 20 22.40 13.87 -30.28
CA PRO A 20 23.56 14.64 -30.62
C PRO A 20 24.70 13.66 -30.91
N VAL A 21 25.25 13.71 -32.10
CA VAL A 21 26.48 12.99 -32.43
C VAL A 21 27.51 13.38 -31.37
N ALA A 22 27.97 12.40 -30.62
CA ALA A 22 28.94 12.57 -29.56
C ALA A 22 30.07 13.51 -30.04
N GLY A 23 30.23 14.64 -29.35
CA GLY A 23 31.37 15.51 -29.56
C GLY A 23 32.63 14.70 -29.26
N VAL A 24 33.59 14.74 -30.19
CA VAL A 24 34.88 14.05 -30.08
C VAL A 24 35.68 14.66 -28.92
N GLY A 25 35.42 14.18 -27.72
CA GLY A 25 36.22 14.39 -26.52
C GLY A 25 36.73 13.01 -26.07
N GLU A 26 38.00 12.94 -25.69
CA GLU A 26 38.57 11.75 -25.13
C GLU A 26 37.94 11.50 -23.75
N THR A 27 37.65 10.21 -23.43
CA THR A 27 37.27 9.81 -22.08
C THR A 27 38.42 10.13 -21.11
N PRO A 28 38.17 10.75 -19.96
CA PRO A 28 39.22 11.03 -18.99
C PRO A 28 39.93 9.76 -18.56
N GLU A 29 41.26 9.85 -18.31
CA GLU A 29 42.04 8.70 -17.87
C GLU A 29 41.49 8.12 -16.56
N GLY A 30 41.38 6.81 -16.51
CA GLY A 30 40.87 6.09 -15.31
C GLY A 30 39.38 5.82 -15.30
N TYR A 31 38.64 6.18 -16.34
CA TYR A 31 37.20 5.87 -16.47
C TYR A 31 36.94 4.95 -17.68
N ASP A 32 35.98 4.04 -17.50
CA ASP A 32 35.49 3.22 -18.61
C ASP A 32 34.76 4.10 -19.64
N GLU A 33 35.12 3.96 -20.92
CA GLU A 33 34.60 4.81 -21.99
C GLU A 33 33.08 4.70 -22.14
N HIS A 34 32.53 3.48 -22.09
CA HIS A 34 31.10 3.25 -22.25
C HIS A 34 30.30 3.89 -21.11
N ASP A 35 30.67 3.60 -19.88
CA ASP A 35 29.96 4.04 -18.68
C ASP A 35 30.03 5.58 -18.52
N TYR A 36 31.22 6.16 -18.82
CA TYR A 36 31.41 7.61 -18.82
C TYR A 36 30.46 8.31 -19.79
N TRP A 37 30.36 7.83 -21.05
CA TRP A 37 29.53 8.48 -22.05
C TRP A 37 28.04 8.33 -21.74
N LYS A 38 27.60 7.23 -21.15
CA LYS A 38 26.22 7.04 -20.71
C LYS A 38 25.79 8.13 -19.74
N ILE A 39 26.54 8.32 -18.67
CA ILE A 39 26.20 9.35 -17.67
C ILE A 39 26.41 10.76 -18.19
N ARG A 40 27.51 11.03 -18.90
CA ARG A 40 27.75 12.34 -19.47
C ARG A 40 26.62 12.79 -20.41
N ASN A 41 26.14 11.92 -21.28
CA ASN A 41 25.05 12.25 -22.19
C ASN A 41 23.77 12.62 -21.40
N PHE A 42 23.45 11.93 -20.33
CA PHE A 42 22.33 12.30 -19.45
C PHE A 42 22.55 13.65 -18.75
N LEU A 43 23.77 13.92 -18.28
CA LEU A 43 24.10 15.18 -17.61
C LEU A 43 24.06 16.39 -18.56
N GLU A 44 24.23 16.18 -19.84
CA GLU A 44 24.16 17.23 -20.88
C GLU A 44 22.71 17.50 -21.36
N ILE A 45 21.72 16.71 -20.99
CA ILE A 45 20.31 17.01 -21.29
C ILE A 45 19.91 18.28 -20.54
N ALA A 46 19.29 19.22 -21.28
CA ALA A 46 18.81 20.48 -20.73
C ALA A 46 17.28 20.47 -20.60
N ASP A 47 16.78 21.14 -19.58
CA ASP A 47 15.36 21.37 -19.40
C ASP A 47 14.84 22.52 -20.29
N GLU A 48 13.56 22.89 -20.14
CA GLU A 48 12.87 23.96 -20.83
C GLU A 48 13.48 25.35 -20.60
N ASN A 49 14.26 25.54 -19.54
CA ASN A 49 14.99 26.76 -19.22
C ASN A 49 16.44 26.73 -19.71
N ASN A 50 16.79 25.67 -20.47
CA ASN A 50 18.16 25.43 -20.97
C ASN A 50 19.18 25.19 -19.83
N ILE A 51 18.74 24.66 -18.69
CA ILE A 51 19.60 24.25 -17.58
C ILE A 51 19.90 22.77 -17.74
N LYS A 52 21.18 22.40 -17.85
CA LYS A 52 21.60 21.01 -17.97
C LYS A 52 21.43 20.24 -16.65
N ASN A 53 21.15 18.94 -16.76
CA ASN A 53 21.06 18.06 -15.59
C ASN A 53 22.33 18.12 -14.73
N GLY A 54 23.50 18.16 -15.34
CA GLY A 54 24.77 18.30 -14.62
C GLY A 54 24.85 19.56 -13.76
N ASN A 55 24.33 20.69 -14.23
CA ASN A 55 24.28 21.92 -13.45
C ASN A 55 23.25 21.91 -12.31
N LYS A 56 22.27 21.01 -12.38
CA LYS A 56 21.30 20.79 -11.28
C LYS A 56 21.88 19.91 -10.18
N ILE A 57 22.78 18.99 -10.55
CA ILE A 57 23.48 18.09 -9.62
C ILE A 57 24.65 18.79 -8.94
N SER A 58 25.40 19.60 -9.67
CA SER A 58 26.62 20.24 -9.16
C SER A 58 26.79 21.66 -9.68
N GLU A 59 27.05 22.61 -8.79
CA GLU A 59 27.36 23.99 -9.15
C GLU A 59 28.68 24.09 -9.93
N ASN A 60 29.59 23.13 -9.75
CA ASN A 60 30.91 23.10 -10.41
C ASN A 60 30.95 22.12 -11.58
N TYR A 61 29.79 21.71 -12.10
CA TYR A 61 29.69 20.71 -13.15
C TYR A 61 30.58 21.01 -14.34
N SER A 62 31.42 20.06 -14.73
CA SER A 62 32.20 20.02 -15.96
C SER A 62 31.92 18.72 -16.71
N PRO A 63 31.51 18.77 -17.97
CA PRO A 63 31.20 17.55 -18.74
C PRO A 63 32.42 16.68 -19.04
N TYR A 64 33.64 17.17 -18.78
CA TYR A 64 34.90 16.46 -19.02
C TYR A 64 35.62 16.03 -17.73
N ASP A 65 35.02 16.28 -16.57
CA ASP A 65 35.64 15.96 -15.27
C ASP A 65 34.61 15.28 -14.37
N PRO A 66 34.56 13.93 -14.34
CA PRO A 66 33.63 13.17 -13.51
C PRO A 66 33.77 13.44 -12.01
N THR A 67 34.90 13.98 -11.55
CA THR A 67 35.07 14.36 -10.13
C THR A 67 34.17 15.53 -9.74
N THR A 68 33.64 16.27 -10.72
CA THR A 68 32.70 17.38 -10.52
C THR A 68 31.24 16.95 -10.59
N TRP A 69 30.94 15.67 -10.87
CA TRP A 69 29.57 15.14 -10.97
C TRP A 69 29.04 14.73 -9.58
N THR A 70 29.20 15.61 -8.65
CA THR A 70 28.78 15.44 -7.26
C THR A 70 28.28 16.77 -6.70
N GLY A 71 27.29 16.69 -5.84
CA GLY A 71 26.66 17.85 -5.22
C GLY A 71 25.85 17.44 -3.99
N THR A 72 24.82 18.22 -3.73
CA THR A 72 23.90 17.96 -2.61
C THR A 72 22.48 18.29 -3.08
N ASP A 73 21.54 17.39 -2.84
CA ASP A 73 20.14 17.62 -3.18
C ASP A 73 19.46 18.67 -2.27
N SER A 74 18.18 18.94 -2.54
CA SER A 74 17.38 19.91 -1.76
C SER A 74 17.18 19.51 -0.29
N ASN A 75 17.39 18.24 0.06
CA ASN A 75 17.25 17.67 1.40
C ASN A 75 18.60 17.55 2.14
N GLY A 76 19.70 17.88 1.48
CA GLY A 76 21.06 17.81 2.05
C GLY A 76 21.74 16.46 1.86
N TYR A 77 21.19 15.55 1.06
CA TYR A 77 21.84 14.26 0.74
C TYR A 77 22.79 14.42 -0.45
N SER A 78 23.86 13.63 -0.44
CA SER A 78 24.85 13.61 -1.53
C SER A 78 24.21 13.14 -2.83
N THR A 79 24.44 13.88 -3.90
CA THR A 79 24.15 13.46 -5.28
C THR A 79 25.47 13.18 -5.98
N GLU A 80 25.65 11.99 -6.54
CA GLU A 80 26.94 11.58 -7.07
C GLU A 80 26.91 10.41 -8.05
N CYS A 81 27.95 10.28 -8.84
CA CYS A 81 28.31 9.06 -9.55
C CYS A 81 29.50 8.40 -8.86
N VAL A 82 29.30 7.16 -8.39
CA VAL A 82 30.37 6.38 -7.75
C VAL A 82 31.01 5.46 -8.79
N TRP A 83 32.32 5.46 -8.85
CA TRP A 83 33.12 4.69 -9.81
C TRP A 83 33.94 3.63 -9.09
N THR A 84 34.13 2.49 -9.72
CA THR A 84 35.05 1.45 -9.23
C THR A 84 36.50 1.86 -9.42
N SER A 85 37.44 1.17 -8.77
CA SER A 85 38.89 1.46 -8.93
C SER A 85 39.43 1.19 -10.35
N ASP A 86 38.72 0.42 -11.15
CA ASP A 86 39.00 0.12 -12.56
C ASP A 86 38.16 0.95 -13.52
N GLY A 87 37.49 1.99 -13.02
CA GLY A 87 36.83 3.05 -13.79
C GLY A 87 35.40 2.77 -14.23
N HIS A 88 34.79 1.66 -13.84
CA HIS A 88 33.39 1.41 -14.18
C HIS A 88 32.41 2.13 -13.26
N LEU A 89 31.24 2.45 -13.78
CA LEU A 89 30.14 3.05 -13.00
C LEU A 89 29.59 2.02 -12.01
N ARG A 90 29.62 2.38 -10.70
CA ARG A 90 29.12 1.51 -9.62
C ARG A 90 27.78 1.94 -9.08
N SER A 91 27.56 3.23 -8.89
CA SER A 91 26.30 3.75 -8.39
C SER A 91 26.01 5.14 -8.94
N VAL A 92 24.72 5.44 -9.10
CA VAL A 92 24.20 6.76 -9.48
C VAL A 92 23.19 7.18 -8.41
N TYR A 93 23.40 8.35 -7.84
CA TYR A 93 22.54 9.00 -6.87
C TYR A 93 22.17 10.40 -7.36
N PHE A 94 20.98 10.56 -7.97
CA PHE A 94 20.49 11.82 -8.53
C PHE A 94 19.12 12.21 -7.93
N GLN A 95 18.86 11.82 -6.68
CA GLN A 95 17.59 12.09 -6.03
C GLN A 95 17.33 13.60 -5.87
N ALA A 96 16.05 14.01 -5.93
CA ALA A 96 15.55 15.35 -5.64
C ALA A 96 16.36 16.49 -6.31
N SER A 97 16.83 16.25 -7.56
CA SER A 97 17.74 17.16 -8.28
C SER A 97 17.08 17.85 -9.47
N ASP A 98 15.76 17.67 -9.67
CA ASP A 98 15.00 18.23 -10.81
C ASP A 98 15.54 17.84 -12.18
N VAL A 99 16.25 16.70 -12.29
CA VAL A 99 16.79 16.23 -13.58
C VAL A 99 15.67 15.74 -14.51
N VAL A 100 15.91 15.84 -15.81
CA VAL A 100 14.89 15.59 -16.86
C VAL A 100 15.38 14.61 -17.92
N GLY A 101 14.43 14.05 -18.68
CA GLY A 101 14.71 13.25 -19.87
C GLY A 101 14.86 11.76 -19.59
N GLU A 102 15.49 11.04 -20.50
CA GLU A 102 15.71 9.60 -20.41
C GLU A 102 17.08 9.29 -19.81
N LEU A 103 17.12 8.44 -18.79
CA LEU A 103 18.34 8.00 -18.11
C LEU A 103 18.78 6.65 -18.67
N ASP A 104 19.63 6.66 -19.69
CA ASP A 104 20.20 5.47 -20.31
C ASP A 104 21.54 5.10 -19.66
N VAL A 105 21.55 4.00 -18.91
CA VAL A 105 22.74 3.36 -18.32
C VAL A 105 22.91 1.93 -18.83
N SER A 106 22.29 1.61 -19.97
CA SER A 106 22.37 0.27 -20.56
C SER A 106 23.81 -0.15 -20.81
N GLY A 107 24.13 -1.41 -20.47
CA GLY A 107 25.48 -1.95 -20.62
C GLY A 107 26.50 -1.54 -19.54
N CYS A 108 26.15 -0.72 -18.56
CA CYS A 108 26.97 -0.44 -17.39
C CYS A 108 27.00 -1.68 -16.48
N THR A 109 27.84 -2.67 -16.84
CA THR A 109 27.80 -4.03 -16.29
C THR A 109 28.15 -4.12 -14.82
N LYS A 110 28.82 -3.10 -14.25
CA LYS A 110 29.20 -3.00 -12.85
C LYS A 110 28.24 -2.11 -12.02
N LEU A 111 27.24 -1.54 -12.65
CA LEU A 111 26.26 -0.73 -11.95
C LEU A 111 25.51 -1.59 -10.94
N TYR A 112 25.52 -1.17 -9.68
CA TYR A 112 24.91 -1.85 -8.55
C TYR A 112 23.67 -1.11 -8.00
N THR A 113 23.74 0.23 -7.97
CA THR A 113 22.63 1.07 -7.52
C THR A 113 22.33 2.15 -8.53
N LEU A 114 21.04 2.27 -8.89
CA LEU A 114 20.49 3.42 -9.60
C LEU A 114 19.39 4.03 -8.76
N ALA A 115 19.66 5.20 -8.16
CA ALA A 115 18.72 5.95 -7.34
C ALA A 115 18.55 7.37 -7.91
N ALA A 116 17.40 7.60 -8.56
CA ALA A 116 17.10 8.90 -9.16
C ALA A 116 15.62 9.27 -8.93
N TYR A 117 15.17 9.10 -7.69
CA TYR A 117 13.79 9.43 -7.28
C TYR A 117 13.59 10.95 -7.10
N GLU A 118 12.32 11.39 -7.09
CA GLU A 118 11.93 12.81 -6.97
C GLU A 118 12.54 13.69 -8.06
N ASN A 119 12.28 13.33 -9.33
CA ASN A 119 12.79 14.03 -10.49
C ASN A 119 11.70 14.17 -11.58
N ARG A 120 12.10 14.59 -12.79
CA ARG A 120 11.24 14.66 -13.98
C ARG A 120 11.73 13.72 -15.08
N ILE A 121 12.25 12.54 -14.70
CA ILE A 121 12.71 11.51 -15.63
C ILE A 121 11.50 10.91 -16.34
N THR A 122 11.58 10.80 -17.67
CA THR A 122 10.48 10.29 -18.50
C THR A 122 10.66 8.86 -18.96
N GLY A 123 11.87 8.33 -18.89
CA GLY A 123 12.23 6.97 -19.26
C GLY A 123 13.61 6.58 -18.76
N PHE A 124 13.92 5.29 -18.82
CA PHE A 124 15.23 4.76 -18.44
C PHE A 124 15.56 3.50 -19.22
N ASP A 125 16.86 3.17 -19.36
CA ASP A 125 17.34 1.90 -19.88
C ASP A 125 18.44 1.35 -18.97
N VAL A 126 18.20 0.17 -18.41
CA VAL A 126 19.11 -0.59 -17.53
C VAL A 126 19.47 -1.94 -18.14
N SER A 127 19.21 -2.14 -19.44
CA SER A 127 19.50 -3.39 -20.11
C SER A 127 21.00 -3.72 -20.05
N GLY A 128 21.34 -4.97 -19.70
CA GLY A 128 22.73 -5.41 -19.56
C GLY A 128 23.43 -4.99 -18.26
N CYS A 129 22.75 -4.30 -17.33
CA CYS A 129 23.29 -3.97 -16.01
C CYS A 129 23.20 -5.19 -15.08
N ASN A 130 24.00 -6.21 -15.35
CA ASN A 130 23.87 -7.54 -14.72
C ASN A 130 24.15 -7.57 -13.21
N GLU A 131 24.86 -6.58 -12.66
CA GLU A 131 25.11 -6.44 -11.23
C GLU A 131 24.12 -5.49 -10.54
N LEU A 132 23.14 -4.93 -11.26
CA LEU A 132 22.16 -4.01 -10.70
C LEU A 132 21.30 -4.71 -9.64
N ASN A 133 21.45 -4.25 -8.42
CA ASN A 133 20.76 -4.78 -7.25
C ASN A 133 19.60 -3.88 -6.79
N THR A 134 19.78 -2.57 -6.88
CA THR A 134 18.81 -1.58 -6.41
C THR A 134 18.49 -0.58 -7.51
N LEU A 135 17.20 -0.54 -7.87
CA LEU A 135 16.62 0.38 -8.84
C LEU A 135 15.50 1.17 -8.17
N THR A 136 15.72 2.46 -7.90
CA THR A 136 14.73 3.33 -7.24
C THR A 136 14.51 4.60 -8.07
N LEU A 137 13.34 4.68 -8.70
CA LEU A 137 12.92 5.73 -9.63
C LEU A 137 11.58 6.36 -9.23
N ASN A 138 11.27 6.37 -7.95
CA ASN A 138 10.02 6.88 -7.39
C ASN A 138 9.83 8.37 -7.69
N ASN A 139 8.56 8.82 -7.79
CA ASN A 139 8.24 10.24 -8.01
C ASN A 139 8.93 10.80 -9.27
N ASN A 140 8.63 10.19 -10.41
CA ASN A 140 9.09 10.63 -11.73
C ASN A 140 7.90 10.68 -12.73
N GLN A 141 8.19 10.76 -14.03
CA GLN A 141 7.20 10.80 -15.12
C GLN A 141 7.32 9.59 -16.05
N ILE A 142 7.76 8.44 -15.50
CA ILE A 142 8.03 7.22 -16.25
C ILE A 142 6.71 6.55 -16.62
N SER A 143 6.49 6.33 -17.92
CA SER A 143 5.27 5.71 -18.44
C SER A 143 5.44 4.24 -18.81
N THR A 144 6.69 3.79 -18.99
CA THR A 144 7.03 2.40 -19.33
C THR A 144 8.27 1.95 -18.55
N ALA A 145 8.24 0.76 -17.98
CA ALA A 145 9.36 0.14 -17.28
C ALA A 145 9.77 -1.14 -18.01
N ASN A 146 10.87 -1.07 -18.77
CA ASN A 146 11.44 -2.24 -19.42
C ASN A 146 12.56 -2.84 -18.53
N VAL A 147 12.16 -3.60 -17.50
CA VAL A 147 13.06 -4.21 -16.52
C VAL A 147 13.06 -5.72 -16.74
N ARG A 148 14.09 -6.24 -17.39
CA ARG A 148 14.20 -7.66 -17.70
C ARG A 148 15.64 -8.15 -17.70
N ASP A 149 15.83 -9.44 -17.47
CA ASP A 149 17.14 -10.09 -17.56
C ASP A 149 18.18 -9.48 -16.62
N LEU A 150 17.73 -9.09 -15.39
CA LEU A 150 18.58 -8.50 -14.35
C LEU A 150 18.75 -9.49 -13.19
N PRO A 151 19.74 -10.39 -13.26
CA PRO A 151 19.86 -11.50 -12.31
C PRO A 151 20.20 -11.08 -10.89
N ALA A 152 20.77 -9.91 -10.68
CA ALA A 152 21.12 -9.41 -9.35
C ALA A 152 20.06 -8.47 -8.73
N LEU A 153 19.00 -8.12 -9.50
CA LEU A 153 18.01 -7.16 -9.06
C LEU A 153 17.24 -7.69 -7.84
N TYR A 154 17.29 -6.91 -6.77
CA TYR A 154 16.64 -7.23 -5.49
C TYR A 154 15.56 -6.21 -5.11
N ILE A 155 15.78 -4.92 -5.39
CA ILE A 155 14.81 -3.84 -5.14
C ILE A 155 14.45 -3.16 -6.45
N ALA A 156 13.16 -3.09 -6.75
CA ALA A 156 12.57 -2.36 -7.86
C ALA A 156 11.46 -1.43 -7.33
N ALA A 157 11.72 -0.12 -7.34
CA ALA A 157 10.80 0.86 -6.79
C ALA A 157 10.48 1.96 -7.82
N PHE A 158 9.16 2.09 -8.13
CA PHE A 158 8.61 2.97 -9.15
C PHE A 158 7.41 3.78 -8.65
N ASP A 159 7.33 4.04 -7.35
CA ASP A 159 6.19 4.71 -6.72
C ASP A 159 5.90 6.06 -7.40
N TYR A 160 4.62 6.41 -7.54
CA TYR A 160 4.18 7.70 -8.07
C TYR A 160 4.82 8.05 -9.43
N ASN A 161 4.63 7.17 -10.41
CA ASN A 161 4.97 7.36 -11.82
C ASN A 161 3.70 7.30 -12.71
N LEU A 162 3.85 7.01 -13.98
CA LEU A 162 2.77 6.95 -14.96
C LEU A 162 2.65 5.56 -15.60
N LEU A 163 3.18 4.52 -14.94
CA LEU A 163 3.20 3.15 -15.47
C LEU A 163 1.79 2.60 -15.67
N THR A 164 1.55 1.99 -16.82
CA THR A 164 0.30 1.27 -17.13
C THR A 164 0.44 -0.23 -17.01
N GLU A 165 1.66 -0.73 -16.94
CA GLU A 165 2.03 -2.13 -16.74
C GLU A 165 3.38 -2.20 -16.02
N LEU A 166 3.63 -3.30 -15.31
CA LEU A 166 4.91 -3.58 -14.66
C LEU A 166 5.16 -5.09 -14.66
N GLU A 167 6.19 -5.49 -15.37
CA GLU A 167 6.69 -6.86 -15.39
C GLU A 167 8.20 -6.85 -15.26
N LEU A 168 8.75 -7.77 -14.46
CA LEU A 168 10.20 -7.93 -14.27
C LEU A 168 10.63 -9.37 -14.63
N PRO A 169 10.50 -9.78 -15.90
CA PRO A 169 10.84 -11.14 -16.31
C PRO A 169 12.33 -11.41 -16.16
N ASN A 170 12.66 -12.64 -15.75
CA ASN A 170 14.03 -13.10 -15.55
C ASN A 170 14.82 -12.29 -14.49
N CYS A 171 14.15 -11.86 -13.44
CA CYS A 171 14.75 -11.25 -12.24
C CYS A 171 14.61 -12.19 -11.03
N PRO A 172 15.36 -13.31 -10.98
CA PRO A 172 15.14 -14.41 -10.03
C PRO A 172 15.41 -14.03 -8.56
N ASN A 173 16.19 -12.98 -8.32
CA ASN A 173 16.55 -12.53 -6.98
C ASN A 173 15.67 -11.38 -6.49
N ILE A 174 14.61 -11.02 -7.22
CA ILE A 174 13.72 -9.93 -6.80
C ILE A 174 13.13 -10.21 -5.42
N GLY A 175 13.32 -9.25 -4.51
CA GLY A 175 12.83 -9.32 -3.14
C GLY A 175 11.76 -8.28 -2.83
N LEU A 176 11.88 -7.08 -3.39
CA LEU A 176 10.94 -6.00 -3.16
C LEU A 176 10.49 -5.35 -4.47
N ILE A 177 9.18 -5.27 -4.67
CA ILE A 177 8.54 -4.51 -5.76
C ILE A 177 7.62 -3.47 -5.12
N THR A 178 7.85 -2.20 -5.42
CA THR A 178 6.93 -1.13 -5.03
C THR A 178 6.61 -0.25 -6.23
N ALA A 179 5.32 -0.03 -6.47
CA ALA A 179 4.83 0.82 -7.54
C ALA A 179 3.48 1.48 -7.20
N PRO A 180 3.23 1.93 -5.94
CA PRO A 180 1.97 2.59 -5.63
C PRO A 180 1.79 3.88 -6.43
N GLY A 181 0.54 4.31 -6.63
CA GLY A 181 0.24 5.57 -7.26
C GLY A 181 0.65 5.65 -8.74
N ASN A 182 0.52 4.54 -9.47
CA ASN A 182 0.69 4.46 -10.91
C ASN A 182 -0.67 4.33 -11.64
N ARG A 183 -0.69 3.75 -12.83
CA ARG A 183 -1.89 3.49 -13.66
C ARG A 183 -1.94 2.03 -14.11
N ILE A 184 -1.36 1.13 -13.31
CA ILE A 184 -1.33 -0.30 -13.60
C ILE A 184 -2.74 -0.85 -13.41
N THR A 185 -3.26 -1.57 -14.40
CA THR A 185 -4.63 -2.12 -14.37
C THR A 185 -4.66 -3.63 -14.14
N SER A 186 -3.52 -4.30 -14.23
CA SER A 186 -3.36 -5.73 -13.92
C SER A 186 -1.92 -6.04 -13.53
N PHE A 187 -1.76 -7.03 -12.67
CA PHE A 187 -0.43 -7.49 -12.22
C PHE A 187 -0.43 -9.02 -12.06
N ASP A 188 0.52 -9.68 -12.72
CA ASP A 188 0.71 -11.13 -12.58
C ASP A 188 1.72 -11.43 -11.48
N ALA A 189 1.22 -11.62 -10.24
CA ALA A 189 2.08 -11.97 -9.12
C ALA A 189 2.65 -13.40 -9.25
N GLN A 190 2.03 -14.30 -10.03
CA GLN A 190 2.50 -15.66 -10.23
C GLN A 190 3.86 -15.73 -10.96
N MET A 191 4.23 -14.69 -11.70
CA MET A 191 5.55 -14.55 -12.31
C MET A 191 6.69 -14.61 -11.26
N TYR A 192 6.42 -14.25 -10.01
CA TYR A 192 7.40 -14.16 -8.93
C TYR A 192 7.39 -15.37 -7.99
N ARG A 193 6.59 -16.39 -8.28
CA ARG A 193 6.57 -17.63 -7.50
C ARG A 193 7.92 -18.35 -7.59
N GLY A 194 8.48 -18.69 -6.44
CA GLY A 194 9.82 -19.31 -6.33
C GLY A 194 10.98 -18.32 -6.42
N THR A 195 10.73 -17.02 -6.49
CA THR A 195 11.73 -15.96 -6.27
C THR A 195 11.89 -15.71 -4.77
N GLN A 196 12.58 -14.62 -4.41
CA GLN A 196 12.73 -14.18 -3.01
C GLN A 196 11.82 -13.00 -2.66
N LEU A 197 10.69 -12.85 -3.38
CA LEU A 197 9.77 -11.74 -3.19
C LEU A 197 9.20 -11.76 -1.77
N TYR A 198 9.70 -10.85 -0.93
CA TYR A 198 9.22 -10.68 0.45
C TYR A 198 8.27 -9.48 0.60
N GLY A 199 8.30 -8.52 -0.32
CA GLY A 199 7.47 -7.32 -0.26
C GLY A 199 6.88 -6.95 -1.61
N LEU A 200 5.57 -6.70 -1.63
CA LEU A 200 4.82 -6.24 -2.80
C LEU A 200 3.92 -5.08 -2.38
N ASN A 201 4.11 -3.91 -2.99
CA ASN A 201 3.22 -2.76 -2.82
C ASN A 201 2.76 -2.23 -4.18
N LEU A 202 1.46 -2.34 -4.44
CA LEU A 202 0.79 -1.87 -5.66
C LEU A 202 -0.40 -0.94 -5.33
N SER A 203 -0.40 -0.27 -4.19
CA SER A 203 -1.50 0.55 -3.70
C SER A 203 -1.83 1.74 -4.62
N TYR A 204 -3.06 2.28 -4.50
CA TYR A 204 -3.52 3.50 -5.19
C TYR A 204 -3.51 3.38 -6.72
N GLN A 205 -4.08 2.28 -7.24
CA GLN A 205 -4.22 2.02 -8.67
C GLN A 205 -5.55 1.30 -8.94
N ASP A 206 -5.98 1.24 -10.18
CA ASP A 206 -7.18 0.49 -10.58
C ASP A 206 -6.76 -0.88 -11.14
N LEU A 207 -6.37 -1.79 -10.25
CA LEU A 207 -6.01 -3.16 -10.65
C LEU A 207 -7.20 -3.98 -11.11
N SER A 208 -8.40 -3.69 -10.60
CA SER A 208 -9.68 -4.37 -10.82
C SER A 208 -9.62 -5.91 -10.92
N GLY A 209 -10.71 -6.60 -10.57
CA GLY A 209 -10.77 -8.05 -10.60
C GLY A 209 -10.00 -8.73 -9.46
N ALA A 210 -9.16 -9.73 -9.75
CA ALA A 210 -8.51 -10.57 -8.75
C ALA A 210 -6.98 -10.48 -8.80
N LEU A 211 -6.35 -10.42 -7.61
CA LEU A 211 -4.90 -10.58 -7.45
C LEU A 211 -4.60 -12.00 -6.92
N ASP A 212 -3.82 -12.77 -7.67
CA ASP A 212 -3.42 -14.13 -7.28
C ASP A 212 -1.97 -14.18 -6.81
N CYS A 213 -1.78 -14.25 -5.49
CA CYS A 213 -0.46 -14.43 -4.85
C CYS A 213 -0.21 -15.89 -4.41
N HIS A 214 -1.05 -16.87 -4.86
CA HIS A 214 -0.97 -18.26 -4.44
C HIS A 214 0.44 -18.84 -4.47
N GLY A 215 0.88 -19.37 -3.33
CA GLY A 215 2.15 -20.10 -3.22
C GLY A 215 3.41 -19.22 -3.27
N ILE A 216 3.30 -17.92 -3.07
CA ILE A 216 4.45 -17.05 -2.83
C ILE A 216 4.74 -17.08 -1.31
N ASP A 217 5.37 -18.16 -0.86
CA ASP A 217 5.62 -18.46 0.55
C ASP A 217 6.64 -17.53 1.22
N THR A 218 7.45 -16.84 0.41
CA THR A 218 8.41 -15.82 0.86
C THR A 218 7.77 -14.46 1.13
N LEU A 219 6.53 -14.23 0.64
CA LEU A 219 5.84 -12.94 0.80
C LEU A 219 5.58 -12.66 2.28
N ASN A 220 6.15 -11.59 2.78
CA ASN A 220 6.06 -11.14 4.18
C ASN A 220 5.19 -9.89 4.33
N PHE A 221 5.24 -9.01 3.34
CA PHE A 221 4.51 -7.76 3.28
C PHE A 221 3.72 -7.64 1.98
N LEU A 222 2.42 -7.37 2.07
CA LEU A 222 1.55 -7.08 0.93
C LEU A 222 0.75 -5.82 1.19
N SER A 223 0.81 -4.86 0.25
CA SER A 223 -0.04 -3.66 0.25
C SER A 223 -0.67 -3.46 -1.11
N VAL A 224 -2.00 -3.51 -1.16
CA VAL A 224 -2.84 -3.25 -2.33
C VAL A 224 -4.05 -2.39 -1.93
N GLU A 225 -3.75 -1.34 -1.19
CA GLU A 225 -4.73 -0.36 -0.71
C GLU A 225 -5.32 0.42 -1.88
N GLU A 226 -6.65 0.69 -1.86
CA GLU A 226 -7.34 1.52 -2.87
C GLU A 226 -7.08 1.04 -4.31
N CYS A 227 -7.26 -0.27 -4.57
CA CYS A 227 -6.93 -0.90 -5.85
C CYS A 227 -8.15 -1.41 -6.63
N SER A 228 -9.37 -1.20 -6.15
CA SER A 228 -10.62 -1.71 -6.76
C SER A 228 -10.65 -3.24 -6.94
N LEU A 229 -9.94 -4.01 -6.11
CA LEU A 229 -9.89 -5.47 -6.20
C LEU A 229 -11.20 -6.09 -5.72
N ASP A 230 -11.73 -7.07 -6.49
CA ASP A 230 -12.90 -7.86 -6.14
C ASP A 230 -12.53 -9.11 -5.33
N ALA A 231 -11.32 -9.63 -5.52
CA ALA A 231 -10.82 -10.83 -4.83
C ALA A 231 -9.29 -10.82 -4.69
N ILE A 232 -8.80 -11.56 -3.70
CA ILE A 232 -7.38 -11.82 -3.50
C ILE A 232 -7.18 -13.28 -3.08
N ASN A 233 -6.19 -13.96 -3.66
CA ASN A 233 -5.83 -15.32 -3.30
C ASN A 233 -4.46 -15.33 -2.59
N LEU A 234 -4.47 -15.65 -1.31
CA LEU A 234 -3.29 -15.71 -0.45
C LEU A 234 -2.93 -17.13 0.00
N THR A 235 -3.58 -18.15 -0.57
CA THR A 235 -3.30 -19.56 -0.27
C THR A 235 -1.81 -19.87 -0.44
N GLY A 236 -1.17 -20.46 0.55
CA GLY A 236 0.26 -20.79 0.52
C GLY A 236 1.19 -19.60 0.79
N CYS A 237 0.69 -18.41 1.10
CA CYS A 237 1.51 -17.25 1.53
C CYS A 237 1.86 -17.37 3.02
N THR A 238 2.53 -18.45 3.42
CA THR A 238 2.76 -18.80 4.82
C THR A 238 3.68 -17.83 5.57
N GLY A 239 4.50 -17.06 4.84
CA GLY A 239 5.39 -16.03 5.40
C GLY A 239 4.72 -14.66 5.64
N LEU A 240 3.44 -14.48 5.24
CA LEU A 240 2.79 -13.19 5.22
C LEU A 240 2.46 -12.69 6.63
N LEU A 241 3.09 -11.56 7.03
CA LEU A 241 2.96 -10.95 8.34
C LEU A 241 2.12 -9.68 8.32
N ASP A 242 2.39 -8.79 7.37
CA ASP A 242 1.74 -7.49 7.29
C ASP A 242 0.91 -7.40 6.01
N ILE A 243 -0.40 -7.22 6.18
CA ILE A 243 -1.39 -7.24 5.09
C ILE A 243 -2.16 -5.93 5.11
N VAL A 244 -2.12 -5.19 4.01
CA VAL A 244 -2.86 -3.94 3.80
C VAL A 244 -3.67 -4.06 2.52
N VAL A 245 -4.96 -4.35 2.66
CA VAL A 245 -5.93 -4.53 1.55
C VAL A 245 -7.15 -3.61 1.70
N MET A 246 -7.00 -2.52 2.45
CA MET A 246 -8.08 -1.57 2.71
C MET A 246 -8.56 -0.85 1.44
N GLY A 247 -9.82 -0.38 1.43
CA GLY A 247 -10.36 0.41 0.33
C GLY A 247 -10.53 -0.37 -0.97
N ASN A 248 -10.96 -1.64 -0.90
CA ASN A 248 -11.22 -2.50 -2.05
C ASN A 248 -12.70 -2.97 -2.08
N ASN A 249 -13.03 -3.90 -2.97
CA ASN A 249 -14.37 -4.48 -3.10
C ASN A 249 -14.42 -5.94 -2.60
N LEU A 250 -13.50 -6.34 -1.70
CA LEU A 250 -13.38 -7.70 -1.22
C LEU A 250 -14.63 -8.12 -0.43
N THR A 251 -15.19 -9.30 -0.74
CA THR A 251 -16.32 -9.89 -0.01
C THR A 251 -15.89 -10.96 0.99
N GLU A 252 -14.69 -11.51 0.82
CA GLU A 252 -14.05 -12.48 1.71
C GLU A 252 -12.55 -12.23 1.77
N LEU A 253 -11.93 -12.56 2.89
CA LEU A 253 -10.47 -12.57 3.07
C LEU A 253 -10.08 -13.78 3.90
N ASP A 254 -9.34 -14.70 3.30
CA ASP A 254 -8.85 -15.92 3.95
C ASP A 254 -7.35 -15.79 4.26
N LEU A 255 -7.02 -15.76 5.55
CA LEU A 255 -5.66 -15.67 6.08
C LEU A 255 -5.28 -16.93 6.86
N SER A 256 -6.04 -18.03 6.73
CA SER A 256 -5.85 -19.26 7.52
C SER A 256 -4.42 -19.82 7.42
N GLU A 257 -3.77 -19.70 6.27
CA GLU A 257 -2.39 -20.17 6.04
C GLU A 257 -1.32 -19.11 6.30
N ALA A 258 -1.70 -17.84 6.54
CA ALA A 258 -0.77 -16.75 6.81
C ALA A 258 -0.22 -16.80 8.24
N SER A 259 0.88 -16.09 8.48
CA SER A 259 1.42 -15.83 9.82
C SER A 259 1.10 -14.41 10.30
N ALA A 260 -0.09 -13.92 9.93
CA ALA A 260 -0.46 -12.51 10.02
C ALA A 260 -0.22 -11.92 11.42
N ARG A 261 0.40 -10.76 11.43
CA ARG A 261 0.68 -9.95 12.60
C ARG A 261 -0.14 -8.66 12.58
N SER A 262 -0.20 -8.00 11.42
CA SER A 262 -0.97 -6.78 11.21
C SER A 262 -1.91 -6.96 10.03
N ILE A 263 -3.22 -6.75 10.26
CA ILE A 263 -4.27 -6.96 9.27
C ILE A 263 -5.04 -5.65 9.07
N GLY A 264 -4.87 -5.02 7.91
CA GLY A 264 -5.61 -3.85 7.46
C GLY A 264 -6.54 -4.21 6.31
N CYS A 265 -7.83 -4.45 6.60
CA CYS A 265 -8.83 -4.83 5.60
C CYS A 265 -10.12 -3.98 5.70
N ASN A 266 -10.02 -2.82 6.36
CA ASN A 266 -11.14 -1.89 6.48
C ASN A 266 -11.59 -1.35 5.11
N ASP A 267 -12.79 -0.75 5.08
CA ASP A 267 -13.36 -0.15 3.87
C ASP A 267 -13.44 -1.14 2.70
N ASN A 268 -14.04 -2.31 2.97
CA ASN A 268 -14.33 -3.36 2.00
C ASN A 268 -15.82 -3.80 2.12
N MET A 269 -16.18 -4.91 1.49
CA MET A 269 -17.51 -5.51 1.60
C MET A 269 -17.47 -6.89 2.26
N LEU A 270 -16.49 -7.12 3.16
CA LEU A 270 -16.25 -8.43 3.76
C LEU A 270 -17.46 -8.92 4.55
N THR A 271 -17.94 -10.09 4.18
CA THR A 271 -18.90 -10.87 4.97
C THR A 271 -18.21 -12.01 5.74
N SER A 272 -16.96 -12.33 5.36
CA SER A 272 -16.12 -13.35 5.98
C SER A 272 -14.67 -12.86 6.07
N LEU A 273 -14.11 -12.96 7.27
CA LEU A 273 -12.69 -12.77 7.57
C LEU A 273 -12.20 -14.00 8.33
N ILE A 274 -11.39 -14.83 7.67
CA ILE A 274 -10.79 -16.01 8.26
C ILE A 274 -9.39 -15.65 8.73
N LEU A 275 -9.18 -15.68 10.04
CA LEU A 275 -7.90 -15.38 10.66
C LEU A 275 -6.95 -16.58 10.63
N PRO A 276 -5.63 -16.39 10.83
CA PRO A 276 -4.66 -17.47 10.96
C PRO A 276 -5.01 -18.44 12.09
N ASP A 277 -4.61 -19.70 11.95
CA ASP A 277 -4.75 -20.70 13.02
C ASP A 277 -4.01 -20.31 14.32
N ASN A 278 -2.87 -19.60 14.18
CA ASN A 278 -2.12 -19.07 15.32
C ASN A 278 -2.47 -17.60 15.57
N LEU A 279 -3.39 -17.36 16.47
CA LEU A 279 -3.88 -16.04 16.86
C LEU A 279 -2.93 -15.27 17.80
N ASP A 280 -1.98 -15.94 18.47
CA ASP A 280 -1.07 -15.30 19.45
C ASP A 280 -0.12 -14.30 18.81
N GLY A 281 0.12 -14.40 17.51
CA GLY A 281 1.00 -13.51 16.74
C GLY A 281 0.35 -12.20 16.33
N ILE A 282 -0.98 -12.09 16.41
CA ILE A 282 -1.72 -10.92 15.90
C ILE A 282 -1.60 -9.74 16.87
N ASP A 283 -1.04 -8.64 16.38
CA ASP A 283 -0.89 -7.38 17.11
C ASP A 283 -2.02 -6.39 16.81
N SER A 284 -2.48 -6.33 15.55
CA SER A 284 -3.39 -5.30 15.09
C SER A 284 -4.39 -5.82 14.07
N ILE A 285 -5.67 -5.46 14.23
CA ILE A 285 -6.74 -5.76 13.27
C ILE A 285 -7.53 -4.47 13.01
N PHE A 286 -7.54 -4.04 11.76
CA PHE A 286 -8.36 -2.95 11.24
C PHE A 286 -9.33 -3.54 10.22
N CYS A 287 -10.57 -3.81 10.61
CA CYS A 287 -11.62 -4.36 9.75
C CYS A 287 -12.92 -3.56 9.79
N GLN A 288 -12.86 -2.30 10.27
CA GLN A 288 -14.01 -1.40 10.28
C GLN A 288 -14.57 -1.14 8.86
N ASN A 289 -15.82 -0.71 8.77
CA ASN A 289 -16.49 -0.42 7.49
C ASN A 289 -16.56 -1.65 6.57
N ASN A 290 -17.08 -2.76 7.10
CA ASN A 290 -17.33 -4.01 6.37
C ASN A 290 -18.75 -4.53 6.65
N CYS A 291 -19.05 -5.77 6.29
CA CYS A 291 -20.33 -6.43 6.49
C CYS A 291 -20.24 -7.67 7.41
N LEU A 292 -19.20 -7.75 8.25
CA LEU A 292 -18.97 -8.89 9.13
C LEU A 292 -20.09 -9.03 10.16
N SER A 293 -20.70 -10.20 10.26
CA SER A 293 -21.67 -10.53 11.31
C SER A 293 -21.05 -11.26 12.51
N GLU A 294 -19.84 -11.79 12.32
CA GLU A 294 -19.04 -12.45 13.35
C GLU A 294 -17.56 -12.19 13.15
N LEU A 295 -16.83 -12.17 14.23
CA LEU A 295 -15.36 -12.09 14.24
C LEU A 295 -14.86 -12.76 15.53
N ASP A 296 -14.29 -13.97 15.41
CA ASP A 296 -13.73 -14.68 16.55
C ASP A 296 -12.24 -14.33 16.73
N ILE A 297 -11.98 -13.53 17.74
CA ILE A 297 -10.63 -13.13 18.18
C ILE A 297 -10.34 -13.61 19.61
N SER A 298 -11.12 -14.55 20.11
CA SER A 298 -10.99 -15.07 21.50
C SER A 298 -9.63 -15.70 21.79
N GLY A 299 -8.95 -16.21 20.75
CA GLY A 299 -7.58 -16.72 20.83
C GLY A 299 -6.48 -15.66 20.74
N CYS A 300 -6.82 -14.40 20.43
CA CYS A 300 -5.84 -13.32 20.34
C CYS A 300 -5.52 -12.79 21.75
N GLY A 301 -4.38 -13.20 22.31
CA GLY A 301 -4.00 -12.82 23.67
C GLY A 301 -3.45 -11.41 23.83
N ASN A 302 -3.02 -10.75 22.76
CA ASN A 302 -2.20 -9.54 22.85
C ASN A 302 -2.49 -8.47 21.76
N ILE A 303 -3.72 -8.33 21.32
CA ILE A 303 -4.09 -7.28 20.38
C ILE A 303 -3.89 -5.91 21.04
N TRP A 304 -3.09 -5.05 20.45
CA TRP A 304 -2.87 -3.67 20.90
C TRP A 304 -3.75 -2.65 20.16
N THR A 305 -4.17 -2.98 18.93
CA THR A 305 -5.09 -2.12 18.19
C THR A 305 -6.17 -2.96 17.53
N LEU A 306 -7.43 -2.65 17.82
CA LEU A 306 -8.59 -3.29 17.26
C LEU A 306 -9.59 -2.25 16.77
N ALA A 307 -9.92 -2.30 15.48
CA ALA A 307 -10.96 -1.47 14.88
C ALA A 307 -11.97 -2.35 14.14
N THR A 308 -13.17 -2.46 14.67
CA THR A 308 -14.25 -3.34 14.18
C THR A 308 -15.57 -2.61 13.94
N SER A 309 -15.61 -1.28 14.16
CA SER A 309 -16.81 -0.46 14.01
C SER A 309 -17.40 -0.51 12.59
N ASN A 310 -18.67 -0.15 12.45
CA ASN A 310 -19.39 -0.17 11.17
C ASN A 310 -19.36 -1.55 10.47
N ASN A 311 -19.53 -2.60 11.28
CA ASN A 311 -19.83 -3.96 10.86
C ASN A 311 -21.24 -4.35 11.31
N ARG A 312 -21.60 -5.61 11.22
CA ARG A 312 -22.89 -6.17 11.70
C ARG A 312 -22.69 -7.03 12.94
N LEU A 313 -21.70 -6.67 13.78
CA LEU A 313 -21.39 -7.43 15.00
C LEU A 313 -22.39 -7.09 16.10
N GLU A 314 -23.04 -8.12 16.67
CA GLU A 314 -23.87 -7.99 17.86
C GLU A 314 -23.03 -7.96 19.16
N GLN A 315 -21.78 -8.41 19.05
CA GLN A 315 -20.80 -8.35 20.14
C GLN A 315 -19.39 -8.11 19.57
N SER A 316 -18.55 -7.45 20.36
CA SER A 316 -17.14 -7.24 20.04
C SER A 316 -16.32 -7.26 21.32
N HIS A 317 -15.25 -8.03 21.34
CA HIS A 317 -14.40 -8.17 22.51
C HIS A 317 -12.96 -7.79 22.17
N TRP A 318 -12.34 -6.93 22.97
CA TRP A 318 -10.95 -6.55 22.86
C TRP A 318 -10.18 -6.91 24.11
N ARG A 319 -9.22 -7.79 23.97
CA ARG A 319 -8.36 -8.24 25.06
C ARG A 319 -6.89 -8.06 24.72
N SER A 320 -6.13 -7.52 25.67
CA SER A 320 -4.68 -7.51 25.63
C SER A 320 -4.11 -7.65 27.04
N GLU A 321 -3.62 -8.82 27.37
CA GLU A 321 -3.03 -9.09 28.69
C GLU A 321 -1.79 -8.21 28.94
N ARG A 322 -1.03 -7.96 27.89
CA ARG A 322 0.19 -7.15 27.97
C ARG A 322 -0.09 -5.69 28.35
N TYR A 323 -1.21 -5.14 27.91
CA TYR A 323 -1.57 -3.74 28.11
C TYR A 323 -2.70 -3.55 29.12
N GLY A 324 -3.21 -4.63 29.70
CA GLY A 324 -4.30 -4.59 30.67
C GLY A 324 -5.64 -4.17 30.08
N VAL A 325 -5.85 -4.44 28.80
CA VAL A 325 -7.09 -4.15 28.08
C VAL A 325 -7.99 -5.38 28.15
N ASP A 326 -9.25 -5.20 28.55
CA ASP A 326 -10.29 -6.23 28.52
C ASP A 326 -11.66 -5.52 28.47
N PHE A 327 -12.19 -5.30 27.27
CA PHE A 327 -13.48 -4.66 27.04
C PHE A 327 -14.38 -5.58 26.24
N ASN A 328 -15.63 -5.72 26.67
CA ASN A 328 -16.68 -6.42 25.97
C ASN A 328 -17.82 -5.47 25.62
N LEU A 329 -18.14 -5.37 24.34
CA LEU A 329 -19.25 -4.58 23.81
C LEU A 329 -20.35 -5.52 23.35
N MET A 330 -21.58 -5.27 23.81
CA MET A 330 -22.77 -6.03 23.43
C MET A 330 -23.85 -5.10 22.90
N SER A 331 -24.67 -5.62 22.00
CA SER A 331 -25.84 -4.93 21.45
C SER A 331 -27.11 -5.49 22.08
N GLU A 332 -28.02 -4.62 22.50
CA GLU A 332 -29.38 -4.95 22.93
C GLU A 332 -30.38 -4.16 22.06
N GLY A 333 -31.14 -4.85 21.23
CA GLY A 333 -32.05 -4.28 20.24
C GLY A 333 -31.48 -4.29 18.82
N SER A 334 -32.03 -3.43 17.96
CA SER A 334 -31.69 -3.42 16.52
C SER A 334 -30.49 -2.51 16.24
N GLY A 335 -29.29 -3.00 16.44
CA GLY A 335 -28.06 -2.29 16.18
C GLY A 335 -26.84 -3.15 16.37
N TYR A 336 -25.68 -2.58 16.12
CA TYR A 336 -24.39 -3.27 16.13
C TYR A 336 -23.37 -2.49 16.96
N VAL A 337 -22.34 -3.17 17.41
CA VAL A 337 -21.27 -2.59 18.23
C VAL A 337 -19.90 -2.89 17.63
N GLY A 338 -18.93 -2.03 17.93
CA GLY A 338 -17.55 -2.25 17.50
C GLY A 338 -16.60 -1.27 18.17
N PHE A 339 -15.32 -1.49 17.98
CA PHE A 339 -14.26 -0.59 18.39
C PHE A 339 -13.81 0.27 17.20
N PHE A 340 -13.55 1.53 17.48
CA PHE A 340 -12.83 2.41 16.57
C PHE A 340 -11.50 2.78 17.21
N SER A 341 -10.43 2.61 16.46
CA SER A 341 -9.09 3.05 16.87
C SER A 341 -8.51 3.90 15.75
N ASP A 342 -7.99 5.05 16.10
CA ASP A 342 -7.24 5.86 15.13
C ASP A 342 -6.00 5.12 14.66
N THR A 343 -5.67 5.27 13.38
CA THR A 343 -4.40 4.77 12.86
C THR A 343 -3.24 5.41 13.62
N ILE A 344 -2.32 4.60 14.11
CA ILE A 344 -1.19 5.06 14.93
C ILE A 344 -0.31 5.99 14.09
N PRO A 345 -0.14 7.27 14.48
CA PRO A 345 0.83 8.14 13.82
C PRO A 345 2.24 7.59 14.07
N TYR A 346 3.06 7.54 13.04
CA TYR A 346 4.48 7.18 13.17
C TYR A 346 5.18 8.08 14.19
N ALA A 347 6.00 7.47 15.08
CA ALA A 347 6.86 8.10 16.06
C ALA A 347 6.17 8.84 17.24
N GLY A 348 5.87 8.10 18.30
CA GLY A 348 5.50 8.64 19.62
C GLY A 348 4.07 9.18 19.73
N GLY A 349 3.21 8.75 18.81
CA GLY A 349 1.81 9.14 18.78
C GLY A 349 0.96 8.49 19.88
N VAL A 350 -0.23 9.04 20.05
CA VAL A 350 -1.26 8.55 20.94
C VAL A 350 -2.38 7.98 20.06
N CYS A 351 -2.83 6.76 20.34
CA CYS A 351 -3.96 6.13 19.69
C CYS A 351 -5.16 6.18 20.63
N TYR A 352 -6.26 6.77 20.17
CA TYR A 352 -7.52 6.80 20.91
C TYR A 352 -8.36 5.59 20.50
N THR A 353 -9.02 4.97 21.47
CA THR A 353 -9.96 3.87 21.20
C THR A 353 -11.32 4.19 21.78
N ASN A 354 -12.33 4.07 20.93
CA ASN A 354 -13.71 4.37 21.23
C ASN A 354 -14.59 3.12 21.07
N ALA A 355 -15.60 2.97 21.93
CA ALA A 355 -16.75 2.11 21.66
C ALA A 355 -17.68 2.83 20.69
N VAL A 356 -18.16 2.13 19.68
CA VAL A 356 -19.06 2.66 18.64
C VAL A 356 -20.31 1.82 18.56
N ALA A 357 -21.48 2.49 18.66
CA ALA A 357 -22.79 1.88 18.49
C ALA A 357 -23.42 2.38 17.17
N THR A 358 -23.80 1.43 16.32
CA THR A 358 -24.38 1.71 14.99
C THR A 358 -25.83 1.21 14.95
N PRO A 359 -26.86 2.09 14.97
CA PRO A 359 -28.22 1.68 14.85
C PRO A 359 -28.52 1.03 13.49
N SER A 360 -29.34 -0.01 13.48
CA SER A 360 -29.93 -0.54 12.25
C SER A 360 -30.94 0.46 11.66
N GLU A 361 -31.38 0.23 10.43
CA GLU A 361 -32.37 1.06 9.77
C GLU A 361 -33.64 1.21 10.62
N GLY A 362 -34.05 2.46 10.87
CA GLY A 362 -35.20 2.82 11.67
C GLY A 362 -34.99 2.73 13.19
N ALA A 363 -33.87 2.21 13.67
CA ALA A 363 -33.53 2.18 15.07
C ALA A 363 -32.86 3.49 15.53
N GLN A 364 -32.90 3.76 16.82
CA GLN A 364 -32.22 4.88 17.47
C GLN A 364 -31.38 4.36 18.62
N PHE A 365 -30.19 4.88 18.76
CA PHE A 365 -29.32 4.60 19.91
C PHE A 365 -29.91 5.25 21.16
N ALA A 366 -30.04 4.48 22.23
CA ALA A 366 -30.61 4.93 23.51
C ALA A 366 -29.54 5.20 24.57
N GLY A 367 -28.36 4.63 24.44
CA GLY A 367 -27.23 4.82 25.36
C GLY A 367 -26.36 3.59 25.52
N TRP A 368 -25.20 3.80 26.11
CA TRP A 368 -24.31 2.76 26.64
C TRP A 368 -24.63 2.52 28.10
N TYR A 369 -24.79 1.28 28.49
CA TYR A 369 -25.17 0.87 29.83
C TYR A 369 -24.20 -0.18 30.38
N THR A 370 -24.02 -0.20 31.70
CA THR A 370 -23.41 -1.33 32.40
C THR A 370 -24.39 -2.50 32.48
N PRO A 371 -23.92 -3.73 32.79
CA PRO A 371 -24.81 -4.90 32.96
C PRO A 371 -25.90 -4.71 34.02
N ASP A 372 -25.68 -3.90 35.06
CA ASP A 372 -26.67 -3.57 36.08
C ASP A 372 -27.70 -2.51 35.63
N GLY A 373 -27.57 -2.01 34.43
CA GLY A 373 -28.49 -1.05 33.82
C GLY A 373 -28.17 0.41 34.09
N THR A 374 -27.00 0.75 34.63
CA THR A 374 -26.57 2.12 34.84
C THR A 374 -26.14 2.74 33.50
N LEU A 375 -26.67 3.94 33.16
CA LEU A 375 -26.26 4.67 31.96
C LEU A 375 -24.84 5.21 32.12
N VAL A 376 -23.96 4.90 31.16
CA VAL A 376 -22.56 5.36 31.10
C VAL A 376 -22.42 6.54 30.14
N SER A 377 -23.00 6.44 28.92
CA SER A 377 -22.97 7.49 27.92
C SER A 377 -24.24 7.51 27.07
N SER A 378 -24.69 8.70 26.68
CA SER A 378 -25.76 8.92 25.70
C SER A 378 -25.22 9.12 24.29
N GLU A 379 -23.91 9.23 24.11
CA GLU A 379 -23.27 9.40 22.80
C GLU A 379 -22.99 8.02 22.19
N PRO A 380 -23.29 7.84 20.89
CA PRO A 380 -23.07 6.54 20.23
C PRO A 380 -21.59 6.18 20.10
N GLU A 381 -20.71 7.18 20.05
CA GLU A 381 -19.26 7.01 20.15
C GLU A 381 -18.77 7.47 21.51
N PHE A 382 -18.04 6.60 22.20
CA PHE A 382 -17.62 6.80 23.57
C PHE A 382 -16.17 6.37 23.79
N GLU A 383 -15.33 7.29 24.31
CA GLU A 383 -13.91 7.03 24.54
C GLU A 383 -13.69 6.02 25.66
N LEU A 384 -13.00 4.92 25.34
CA LEU A 384 -12.61 3.86 26.29
C LEU A 384 -11.23 4.15 26.89
N GLY A 385 -10.34 4.75 26.13
CA GLY A 385 -9.01 5.10 26.61
C GLY A 385 -7.99 5.38 25.52
N ILE A 386 -6.74 5.50 25.95
CA ILE A 386 -5.63 5.98 25.13
C ILE A 386 -4.44 5.02 25.23
N PHE A 387 -3.93 4.56 24.09
CA PHE A 387 -2.65 3.88 24.03
C PHE A 387 -1.53 4.87 23.68
N ASN A 388 -0.54 5.00 24.56
CA ASN A 388 0.59 5.90 24.39
C ASN A 388 1.82 5.13 23.90
N MET A 389 2.23 5.36 22.65
CA MET A 389 3.37 4.70 22.00
C MET A 389 4.72 5.07 22.62
N ALA A 390 4.86 6.26 23.22
CA ALA A 390 6.15 6.71 23.77
C ALA A 390 6.59 5.88 24.97
N ASN A 391 5.63 5.40 25.76
CA ASN A 391 5.88 4.55 26.93
C ASN A 391 5.26 3.17 26.86
N TRP A 392 4.61 2.83 25.72
CA TRP A 392 3.95 1.56 25.48
C TRP A 392 2.94 1.20 26.58
N ALA A 393 2.13 2.16 26.98
CA ALA A 393 1.18 2.02 28.07
C ALA A 393 -0.24 2.39 27.62
N TRP A 394 -1.21 1.62 28.10
CA TRP A 394 -2.63 1.90 27.99
C TRP A 394 -3.11 2.69 29.21
N PHE A 395 -3.91 3.71 28.97
CA PHE A 395 -4.58 4.51 30.01
C PHE A 395 -6.08 4.44 29.74
N SER A 396 -6.81 3.72 30.56
CA SER A 396 -8.26 3.60 30.44
C SER A 396 -8.96 4.84 31.01
N GLU A 397 -9.82 5.46 30.22
CA GLU A 397 -10.77 6.48 30.70
C GLU A 397 -12.06 5.83 31.21
N CYS A 398 -12.40 4.62 30.74
CA CYS A 398 -13.56 3.86 31.15
C CYS A 398 -13.16 2.76 32.13
N GLU A 399 -13.75 2.79 33.32
CA GLU A 399 -13.54 1.77 34.35
C GLU A 399 -14.43 0.50 34.17
N GLN A 400 -15.36 0.52 33.20
CA GLN A 400 -16.34 -0.53 33.01
C GLN A 400 -15.88 -1.52 31.93
N PRO A 401 -15.60 -2.78 32.27
CA PRO A 401 -15.08 -3.78 31.30
C PRO A 401 -16.16 -4.32 30.35
N GLU A 402 -17.43 -4.11 30.64
CA GLU A 402 -18.55 -4.54 29.82
C GLU A 402 -19.55 -3.42 29.65
N LEU A 403 -19.88 -3.12 28.37
CA LEU A 403 -20.81 -2.11 27.98
C LEU A 403 -21.88 -2.66 27.05
N ILE A 404 -23.13 -2.30 27.28
CA ILE A 404 -24.29 -2.71 26.48
C ILE A 404 -24.84 -1.49 25.76
N ALA A 405 -24.75 -1.49 24.43
CA ALA A 405 -25.43 -0.51 23.59
C ALA A 405 -26.91 -0.88 23.47
N ARG A 406 -27.80 0.00 23.90
CA ARG A 406 -29.25 -0.19 23.76
C ARG A 406 -29.78 0.59 22.60
N PHE A 407 -30.64 -0.07 21.81
CA PHE A 407 -31.32 0.51 20.68
C PHE A 407 -32.82 0.40 20.85
N VAL A 408 -33.57 1.42 20.41
CA VAL A 408 -35.02 1.47 20.45
C VAL A 408 -35.56 1.71 19.06
N GLY A 409 -36.69 1.10 18.73
CA GLY A 409 -37.22 1.11 17.36
C GLY A 409 -36.43 0.15 16.46
N GLY A 410 -36.54 0.35 15.14
CA GLY A 410 -35.95 -0.51 14.10
C GLY A 410 -36.99 -1.40 13.45
N ILE A 411 -36.61 -1.94 12.29
CA ILE A 411 -37.45 -2.88 11.55
C ILE A 411 -36.94 -4.28 11.85
N THR A 412 -37.65 -5.02 12.69
CA THR A 412 -37.43 -6.46 12.80
C THR A 412 -38.00 -7.10 11.54
N LEU A 413 -37.21 -7.89 10.81
CA LEU A 413 -37.65 -8.53 9.57
C LEU A 413 -38.88 -9.40 9.87
N GLY A 414 -40.06 -9.00 9.40
CA GLY A 414 -41.35 -9.63 9.73
C GLY A 414 -42.16 -8.88 10.79
N ASP A 415 -41.60 -7.90 11.47
CA ASP A 415 -42.32 -6.94 12.33
C ASP A 415 -42.90 -5.84 11.46
N VAL A 416 -44.14 -6.00 11.04
CA VAL A 416 -44.83 -5.09 10.11
C VAL A 416 -45.58 -3.98 10.87
N ASN A 417 -45.83 -4.16 12.16
CA ASN A 417 -46.48 -3.19 13.02
C ASN A 417 -45.53 -2.31 13.82
N GLY A 418 -44.22 -2.65 13.85
CA GLY A 418 -43.16 -1.88 14.53
C GLY A 418 -43.16 -2.01 16.06
N ASP A 419 -43.69 -3.11 16.61
CA ASP A 419 -43.76 -3.33 18.06
C ASP A 419 -42.52 -4.08 18.62
N ASN A 420 -41.52 -4.33 17.77
CA ASN A 420 -40.28 -5.08 18.07
C ASN A 420 -40.48 -6.58 18.43
N SER A 421 -41.58 -7.16 17.98
CA SER A 421 -41.82 -8.60 18.10
C SER A 421 -42.38 -9.16 16.78
N ILE A 422 -42.03 -10.40 16.44
CA ILE A 422 -42.65 -11.12 15.31
C ILE A 422 -43.77 -11.96 15.84
N GLY A 423 -45.01 -11.56 15.59
CA GLY A 423 -46.20 -12.23 16.10
C GLY A 423 -47.29 -12.47 15.04
N LEU A 424 -48.42 -12.96 15.52
CA LEU A 424 -49.59 -13.18 14.67
C LEU A 424 -50.17 -11.88 14.06
N GLU A 425 -49.92 -10.74 14.71
CA GLU A 425 -50.42 -9.43 14.26
C GLU A 425 -49.69 -8.97 13.02
N ASP A 426 -48.38 -9.25 12.91
CA ASP A 426 -47.55 -8.97 11.74
C ASP A 426 -47.99 -9.81 10.53
N ALA A 427 -48.23 -11.08 10.76
CA ALA A 427 -48.74 -12.00 9.74
C ALA A 427 -50.13 -11.57 9.21
N ILE A 428 -50.94 -10.95 10.04
CA ILE A 428 -52.26 -10.44 9.66
C ILE A 428 -52.17 -9.19 8.79
N ILE A 429 -51.17 -8.32 9.06
CA ILE A 429 -50.92 -7.12 8.25
C ILE A 429 -50.46 -7.51 6.85
N VAL A 430 -49.52 -8.45 6.74
CA VAL A 430 -49.01 -8.96 5.43
C VAL A 430 -50.12 -9.61 4.59
N LEU A 431 -51.10 -10.28 5.25
CA LEU A 431 -52.22 -10.93 4.56
C LEU A 431 -53.34 -9.96 4.14
N ARG A 432 -53.34 -8.69 4.53
CA ARG A 432 -54.31 -7.69 4.18
C ARG A 432 -53.91 -6.80 3.00
N TYR A 433 -52.70 -6.92 2.50
CA TYR A 433 -52.16 -6.30 1.29
C TYR A 433 -51.86 -7.35 0.22
#